data_7dba8f508df7e0df7f89c59b1e9323cc
#
_entry.id   7dba8f508df7e0df7f89c59b1e9323cc
#
_cell.length_a   1.000
_cell.length_b   1.000
_cell.length_c   1.000
_cell.angle_alpha   90.00
_cell.angle_beta   90.00
_cell.angle_gamma   90.00
#
_symmetry.space_group_name_H-M   'P 1'
#
loop_
_entity.id
_entity.type
_entity.pdbx_description
1 polymer ?
#
loop_
_entity_poly.entity_id
_entity_poly.type
_entity_poly.pdbx_seq_one_letter_code
_entity_poly.pdbx_strand_id
1 'polypeptide(L)'
;MPLCPKKEISDPNDELITPILGHEWSEWKLREIATGAHGYQIGKSYPIDASEAYQNERTCKRCGQIEFGEILTYTVHVNVDQTTLKYGQSTTAVRASGFTKGDYVKSVTARNKNLVTVSNVSKNGTFKLTAKNKSGKTYVDINLKSGVSVAVMITVQKGKVSTRYITNLKSTRIYKGKTVTLKPVLDPITSQDKVTYNTSNKNIATVNSKGVVTGKQVGTAKITVKAGSKKSVVTIKVMPKVKTTKLTGVPKTKTVNRGKTFTIKAVATPRNTDEKVTYRSSNKKIATVTSKGVVKGIKKGTATITVQSGSKKLTCKVMVK
;
A
#
# COMPACT_ATOMS: atom_id res chain seq x y z
N MET A 1 -32.09 -28.04 13.81
CA MET A 1 -31.82 -27.31 15.05
C MET A 1 -32.14 -28.24 16.21
N PRO A 2 -31.24 -28.44 17.18
CA PRO A 2 -31.58 -29.20 18.36
C PRO A 2 -32.69 -28.47 19.14
N LEU A 3 -33.65 -29.23 19.58
CA LEU A 3 -34.79 -28.72 20.36
C LEU A 3 -34.35 -28.45 21.79
N CYS A 4 -34.90 -27.42 22.42
CA CYS A 4 -34.67 -27.13 23.83
C CYS A 4 -35.15 -28.34 24.65
N PRO A 5 -34.32 -29.04 25.47
CA PRO A 5 -34.75 -30.18 26.21
C PRO A 5 -35.90 -29.81 27.16
N LYS A 6 -36.87 -30.71 27.27
CA LYS A 6 -37.95 -30.58 28.24
C LYS A 6 -37.37 -30.48 29.65
N LYS A 7 -37.79 -29.53 30.48
CA LYS A 7 -37.69 -29.63 31.89
C LYS A 7 -38.70 -30.71 32.29
N GLU A 8 -38.23 -31.89 32.70
CA GLU A 8 -39.11 -32.95 33.16
C GLU A 8 -39.87 -32.42 34.37
N ILE A 9 -41.16 -32.26 34.20
CA ILE A 9 -42.08 -32.15 35.32
C ILE A 9 -42.53 -33.59 35.54
N SER A 10 -42.08 -34.21 36.61
CA SER A 10 -42.47 -35.55 37.04
C SER A 10 -43.89 -35.51 37.59
N ASP A 11 -44.89 -35.69 36.71
CA ASP A 11 -46.21 -36.12 37.12
C ASP A 11 -46.61 -37.31 36.18
N PRO A 12 -46.81 -38.49 36.78
CA PRO A 12 -47.01 -39.70 35.96
C PRO A 12 -48.40 -39.84 35.32
N ASN A 13 -49.29 -38.86 35.43
CA ASN A 13 -50.65 -38.96 34.96
C ASN A 13 -51.14 -37.84 34.04
N ASP A 14 -50.26 -37.00 33.49
CA ASP A 14 -50.70 -35.92 32.61
C ASP A 14 -50.30 -36.16 31.14
N GLU A 15 -51.27 -36.70 30.37
CA GLU A 15 -51.20 -36.78 28.86
C GLU A 15 -51.35 -35.41 28.21
N LEU A 16 -50.71 -34.38 28.72
CA LEU A 16 -50.61 -33.12 28.04
C LEU A 16 -49.46 -33.16 27.02
N ILE A 17 -49.82 -33.29 25.74
CA ILE A 17 -48.96 -33.00 24.63
C ILE A 17 -48.57 -31.53 24.72
N THR A 18 -47.56 -31.22 25.54
CA THR A 18 -46.96 -29.87 25.53
C THR A 18 -46.25 -29.64 24.23
N PRO A 19 -46.58 -28.61 23.47
CA PRO A 19 -45.88 -28.30 22.22
C PRO A 19 -44.36 -28.14 22.53
N ILE A 20 -43.54 -28.73 21.69
CA ILE A 20 -42.08 -28.55 21.77
C ILE A 20 -41.80 -27.10 21.46
N LEU A 21 -41.61 -26.30 22.54
CA LEU A 21 -41.27 -24.91 22.41
C LEU A 21 -39.83 -24.78 21.90
N GLY A 22 -39.64 -24.10 20.78
CA GLY A 22 -38.30 -23.78 20.24
C GLY A 22 -37.47 -22.95 21.22
N HIS A 23 -36.18 -22.76 20.91
CA HIS A 23 -35.31 -21.90 21.68
C HIS A 23 -35.80 -20.44 21.67
N GLU A 24 -35.78 -19.80 22.83
CA GLU A 24 -35.97 -18.36 22.97
C GLU A 24 -34.61 -17.71 23.18
N TRP A 25 -34.04 -17.22 22.10
CA TRP A 25 -32.69 -16.66 22.10
C TRP A 25 -32.64 -15.25 22.67
N SER A 26 -31.54 -14.93 23.39
CA SER A 26 -31.19 -13.57 23.73
C SER A 26 -30.73 -12.82 22.46
N GLU A 27 -30.54 -11.50 22.56
CA GLU A 27 -29.78 -10.74 21.56
C GLU A 27 -28.36 -11.30 21.43
N TRP A 28 -27.78 -11.17 20.24
CA TRP A 28 -26.39 -11.51 19.98
C TRP A 28 -25.45 -10.60 20.78
N LYS A 29 -24.47 -11.19 21.45
CA LYS A 29 -23.40 -10.48 22.16
C LYS A 29 -22.06 -10.84 21.55
N LEU A 30 -21.15 -9.87 21.47
CA LEU A 30 -19.77 -10.12 21.07
C LEU A 30 -18.97 -10.64 22.26
N ARG A 31 -18.30 -11.76 22.07
CA ARG A 31 -17.32 -12.34 23.00
C ARG A 31 -15.94 -12.24 22.36
N GLU A 32 -14.98 -11.65 23.07
CA GLU A 32 -13.57 -11.65 22.66
C GLU A 32 -13.00 -13.06 22.83
N ILE A 33 -12.37 -13.60 21.75
CA ILE A 33 -11.79 -14.95 21.75
C ILE A 33 -10.28 -14.96 21.53
N ALA A 34 -9.69 -13.88 20.96
CA ALA A 34 -8.26 -13.75 20.78
C ALA A 34 -7.83 -12.29 20.62
N THR A 35 -6.69 -11.94 21.23
CA THR A 35 -5.95 -10.70 20.97
C THR A 35 -4.59 -11.05 20.40
N GLY A 36 -4.21 -10.40 19.28
CA GLY A 36 -2.88 -10.52 18.69
C GLY A 36 -2.12 -9.20 18.78
N ALA A 37 -0.98 -9.16 19.49
CA ALA A 37 -0.06 -8.03 19.48
C ALA A 37 1.36 -8.50 19.16
N HIS A 38 2.08 -7.78 18.29
CA HIS A 38 3.45 -8.13 17.91
C HIS A 38 4.49 -7.41 18.78
N GLY A 39 5.56 -8.16 19.10
CA GLY A 39 6.57 -7.87 20.09
C GLY A 39 7.47 -6.67 19.82
N TYR A 40 8.00 -6.12 20.93
CA TYR A 40 8.86 -4.95 21.02
C TYR A 40 10.34 -5.26 20.85
N GLN A 41 11.07 -4.31 20.24
CA GLN A 41 12.51 -4.14 20.46
C GLN A 41 12.79 -2.81 21.16
N ILE A 42 13.59 -2.82 22.21
CA ILE A 42 13.90 -1.64 23.04
C ILE A 42 14.58 -0.55 22.19
N GLY A 43 14.03 0.67 22.24
CA GLY A 43 14.66 1.89 21.74
C GLY A 43 14.34 2.34 20.32
N LYS A 44 13.59 1.56 19.53
CA LYS A 44 13.08 1.95 18.21
C LYS A 44 11.57 2.08 18.22
N SER A 45 11.03 2.92 17.34
CA SER A 45 9.59 2.97 17.06
C SER A 45 9.22 1.95 15.99
N TYR A 46 8.19 1.18 16.25
CA TYR A 46 7.67 0.16 15.34
C TYR A 46 6.22 0.43 14.98
N PRO A 47 5.76 0.02 13.79
CA PRO A 47 4.33 -0.08 13.54
C PRO A 47 3.68 -1.04 14.52
N ILE A 48 2.44 -0.73 14.92
CA ILE A 48 1.60 -1.66 15.67
C ILE A 48 0.62 -2.28 14.68
N ASP A 49 0.64 -3.59 14.58
CA ASP A 49 -0.40 -4.37 13.92
C ASP A 49 -1.17 -5.09 15.02
N ALA A 50 -2.38 -4.66 15.27
CA ALA A 50 -3.28 -5.29 16.24
C ALA A 50 -4.43 -5.97 15.52
N SER A 51 -4.79 -7.16 15.99
CA SER A 51 -5.98 -7.88 15.57
C SER A 51 -6.69 -8.43 16.79
N GLU A 52 -8.00 -8.29 16.79
CA GLU A 52 -8.85 -8.87 17.83
C GLU A 52 -9.93 -9.71 17.16
N ALA A 53 -10.11 -10.93 17.61
CA ALA A 53 -11.14 -11.81 17.11
C ALA A 53 -12.26 -11.91 18.14
N TYR A 54 -13.47 -11.71 17.66
CA TYR A 54 -14.70 -11.80 18.44
C TYR A 54 -15.59 -12.89 17.84
N GLN A 55 -16.32 -13.56 18.69
CA GLN A 55 -17.37 -14.48 18.26
C GLN A 55 -18.72 -13.97 18.78
N ASN A 56 -19.70 -13.91 17.90
CA ASN A 56 -21.06 -13.68 18.31
C ASN A 56 -21.55 -14.89 19.12
N GLU A 57 -22.16 -14.64 20.26
CA GLU A 57 -22.83 -15.67 21.06
C GLU A 57 -24.21 -15.20 21.47
N ARG A 58 -25.15 -16.12 21.63
CA ARG A 58 -26.44 -15.88 22.25
C ARG A 58 -26.84 -17.07 23.09
N THR A 59 -27.62 -16.81 24.14
CA THR A 59 -28.04 -17.82 25.09
C THR A 59 -29.54 -18.01 25.02
N CYS A 60 -29.99 -19.23 25.02
CA CYS A 60 -31.40 -19.52 25.15
C CYS A 60 -31.89 -19.16 26.55
N LYS A 61 -32.89 -18.28 26.63
CA LYS A 61 -33.46 -17.83 27.93
C LYS A 61 -34.19 -18.92 28.71
N ARG A 62 -34.58 -20.01 28.01
CA ARG A 62 -35.33 -21.13 28.60
C ARG A 62 -34.43 -22.24 29.12
N CYS A 63 -33.38 -22.63 28.35
CA CYS A 63 -32.58 -23.79 28.70
C CYS A 63 -31.08 -23.47 28.92
N GLY A 64 -30.67 -22.23 28.74
CA GLY A 64 -29.26 -21.82 28.94
C GLY A 64 -28.32 -22.26 27.81
N GLN A 65 -28.80 -22.97 26.79
CA GLN A 65 -27.93 -23.38 25.67
C GLN A 65 -27.33 -22.16 24.97
N ILE A 66 -26.01 -22.24 24.66
CA ILE A 66 -25.28 -21.20 23.96
C ILE A 66 -25.20 -21.56 22.49
N GLU A 67 -25.50 -20.61 21.60
CA GLU A 67 -25.25 -20.70 20.17
C GLU A 67 -24.16 -19.72 19.80
N PHE A 68 -23.19 -20.19 19.01
CA PHE A 68 -22.10 -19.39 18.50
C PHE A 68 -22.35 -19.02 17.03
N GLY A 69 -22.17 -17.76 16.70
CA GLY A 69 -22.22 -17.24 15.34
C GLY A 69 -20.84 -17.15 14.69
N GLU A 70 -20.73 -16.29 13.70
CA GLU A 70 -19.48 -16.06 12.97
C GLU A 70 -18.39 -15.49 13.87
N ILE A 71 -17.12 -15.89 13.57
CA ILE A 71 -15.93 -15.24 14.12
C ILE A 71 -15.64 -14.00 13.29
N LEU A 72 -15.62 -12.86 13.95
CA LEU A 72 -15.30 -11.55 13.36
C LEU A 72 -13.90 -11.14 13.78
N THR A 73 -13.00 -10.93 12.82
CA THR A 73 -11.65 -10.41 13.09
C THR A 73 -11.56 -8.95 12.69
N TYR A 74 -11.18 -8.11 13.63
CA TYR A 74 -10.94 -6.69 13.40
C TYR A 74 -9.45 -6.42 13.46
N THR A 75 -8.95 -5.66 12.48
CA THR A 75 -7.52 -5.32 12.34
C THR A 75 -7.32 -3.83 12.31
N VAL A 76 -6.19 -3.38 12.80
CA VAL A 76 -5.70 -2.01 12.68
C VAL A 76 -4.19 -2.00 12.59
N HIS A 77 -3.67 -1.16 11.69
CA HIS A 77 -2.25 -0.84 11.57
C HIS A 77 -2.02 0.60 12.02
N VAL A 78 -1.20 0.81 13.03
CA VAL A 78 -0.73 2.15 13.45
C VAL A 78 0.75 2.25 13.11
N ASN A 79 1.12 3.30 12.39
CA ASN A 79 2.45 3.42 11.78
C ASN A 79 3.62 3.58 12.78
N VAL A 80 3.34 3.85 14.06
CA VAL A 80 4.33 3.88 15.15
C VAL A 80 3.68 3.50 16.48
N ASP A 81 4.42 2.84 17.35
CA ASP A 81 4.05 2.52 18.74
C ASP A 81 4.38 3.67 19.70
N GLN A 82 5.35 4.50 19.33
CA GLN A 82 5.80 5.64 20.14
C GLN A 82 6.36 6.76 19.28
N THR A 83 6.28 7.99 19.79
CA THR A 83 6.96 9.14 19.18
C THR A 83 7.27 10.23 20.22
N THR A 84 8.08 11.22 19.84
CA THR A 84 8.45 12.36 20.68
C THR A 84 7.99 13.65 20.03
N LEU A 85 7.45 14.59 20.81
CA LEU A 85 7.07 15.92 20.38
C LEU A 85 7.84 16.97 21.18
N LYS A 86 8.24 18.06 20.51
CA LYS A 86 8.73 19.27 21.18
C LYS A 86 7.55 20.06 21.75
N TYR A 87 7.78 20.88 22.76
CA TYR A 87 6.80 21.86 23.26
C TYR A 87 6.15 22.64 22.10
N GLY A 88 4.83 22.70 22.07
CA GLY A 88 4.04 23.38 21.04
C GLY A 88 4.04 22.69 19.66
N GLN A 89 4.80 21.63 19.47
CA GLN A 89 4.83 20.92 18.18
C GLN A 89 3.48 20.23 17.90
N SER A 90 2.98 20.44 16.69
CA SER A 90 1.84 19.70 16.15
C SER A 90 2.29 18.71 15.09
N THR A 91 1.61 17.58 14.98
CA THR A 91 1.86 16.56 13.95
C THR A 91 0.60 15.82 13.52
N THR A 92 0.58 15.39 12.26
CA THR A 92 -0.37 14.42 11.69
C THR A 92 0.36 13.16 11.20
N ALA A 93 1.64 13.01 11.57
CA ALA A 93 2.47 11.90 11.12
C ALA A 93 2.08 10.56 11.75
N VAL A 94 1.52 10.57 12.98
CA VAL A 94 0.93 9.38 13.60
C VAL A 94 -0.45 9.14 12.99
N ARG A 95 -0.71 7.94 12.51
CA ARG A 95 -1.97 7.59 11.83
C ARG A 95 -2.28 6.10 11.92
N ALA A 96 -3.55 5.79 11.89
CA ALA A 96 -4.05 4.42 11.79
C ALA A 96 -4.52 4.11 10.36
N SER A 97 -4.52 2.83 10.00
CA SER A 97 -4.94 2.33 8.69
C SER A 97 -5.19 0.82 8.76
N GLY A 98 -5.50 0.16 7.63
CA GLY A 98 -5.64 -1.29 7.59
C GLY A 98 -6.86 -1.82 8.33
N PHE A 99 -7.93 -1.03 8.41
CA PHE A 99 -9.17 -1.42 9.07
C PHE A 99 -9.88 -2.53 8.31
N THR A 100 -10.47 -3.45 9.05
CA THR A 100 -11.45 -4.40 8.52
C THR A 100 -12.60 -3.66 7.84
N LYS A 101 -13.17 -4.22 6.79
CA LYS A 101 -14.27 -3.62 6.04
C LYS A 101 -15.43 -3.22 6.97
N GLY A 102 -15.82 -1.95 6.92
CA GLY A 102 -16.90 -1.39 7.75
C GLY A 102 -16.48 -0.87 9.12
N ASP A 103 -15.21 -1.08 9.51
CA ASP A 103 -14.61 -0.50 10.71
C ASP A 103 -13.93 0.84 10.41
N TYR A 104 -13.74 1.66 11.43
CA TYR A 104 -13.14 2.99 11.32
C TYR A 104 -12.75 3.54 12.69
N VAL A 105 -11.95 4.60 12.72
CA VAL A 105 -11.61 5.31 13.97
C VAL A 105 -12.85 6.02 14.51
N LYS A 106 -13.34 5.56 15.65
CA LYS A 106 -14.45 6.15 16.40
C LYS A 106 -14.01 7.38 17.19
N SER A 107 -12.87 7.26 17.87
CA SER A 107 -12.30 8.37 18.65
C SER A 107 -10.78 8.22 18.81
N VAL A 108 -10.11 9.34 19.07
CA VAL A 108 -8.70 9.36 19.47
C VAL A 108 -8.59 10.26 20.71
N THR A 109 -8.05 9.73 21.80
CA THR A 109 -8.02 10.44 23.09
C THR A 109 -6.65 10.38 23.73
N ALA A 110 -6.16 11.52 24.23
CA ALA A 110 -4.95 11.55 25.04
C ALA A 110 -5.31 11.30 26.52
N ARG A 111 -4.64 10.33 27.14
CA ARG A 111 -4.85 10.02 28.58
C ARG A 111 -4.47 11.20 29.48
N ASN A 112 -3.47 12.01 29.06
CA ASN A 112 -3.11 13.24 29.76
C ASN A 112 -3.21 14.46 28.82
N LYS A 113 -4.34 15.17 28.89
CA LYS A 113 -4.62 16.37 28.08
C LYS A 113 -3.74 17.58 28.45
N ASN A 114 -3.07 17.56 29.59
CA ASN A 114 -2.09 18.59 29.99
C ASN A 114 -0.73 18.40 29.29
N LEU A 115 -0.48 17.25 28.66
CA LEU A 115 0.72 16.97 27.89
C LEU A 115 0.44 17.04 26.39
N VAL A 116 -0.65 16.43 25.92
CA VAL A 116 -1.00 16.33 24.50
C VAL A 116 -2.50 16.55 24.31
N THR A 117 -2.85 17.32 23.30
CA THR A 117 -4.23 17.42 22.82
C THR A 117 -4.40 16.79 21.46
N VAL A 118 -5.57 16.26 21.19
CA VAL A 118 -5.96 15.63 19.93
C VAL A 118 -7.04 16.48 19.27
N SER A 119 -6.93 16.65 17.95
CA SER A 119 -7.93 17.35 17.13
C SER A 119 -7.99 16.74 15.72
N ASN A 120 -8.99 17.17 14.92
CA ASN A 120 -9.15 16.76 13.52
C ASN A 120 -9.16 15.23 13.33
N VAL A 121 -9.86 14.51 14.20
CA VAL A 121 -10.00 13.07 14.13
C VAL A 121 -10.91 12.72 12.96
N SER A 122 -10.40 11.90 12.04
CA SER A 122 -11.13 11.40 10.88
C SER A 122 -11.32 9.89 10.95
N LYS A 123 -12.45 9.40 10.45
CA LYS A 123 -12.75 7.97 10.33
C LYS A 123 -11.68 7.18 9.58
N ASN A 124 -10.94 7.82 8.67
CA ASN A 124 -9.87 7.19 7.88
C ASN A 124 -8.55 6.99 8.64
N GLY A 125 -8.51 7.31 9.95
CA GLY A 125 -7.33 7.11 10.80
C GLY A 125 -6.34 8.27 10.83
N THR A 126 -6.68 9.43 10.26
CA THR A 126 -5.88 10.65 10.39
C THR A 126 -6.36 11.50 11.56
N PHE A 127 -5.44 12.09 12.29
CA PHE A 127 -5.70 13.01 13.41
C PHE A 127 -4.49 13.91 13.65
N LYS A 128 -4.68 14.99 14.40
CA LYS A 128 -3.62 15.93 14.76
C LYS A 128 -3.33 15.83 16.26
N LEU A 129 -2.06 15.61 16.60
CA LEU A 129 -1.55 15.71 17.97
C LEU A 129 -0.86 17.05 18.15
N THR A 130 -1.06 17.69 19.29
CA THR A 130 -0.37 18.94 19.66
C THR A 130 0.17 18.82 21.07
N ALA A 131 1.50 18.94 21.21
CA ALA A 131 2.17 18.92 22.51
C ALA A 131 1.95 20.23 23.25
N LYS A 132 1.74 20.17 24.57
CA LYS A 132 1.73 21.32 25.47
C LYS A 132 3.15 21.65 25.94
N ASN A 133 3.30 22.74 26.69
CA ASN A 133 4.59 23.21 27.19
C ASN A 133 4.96 22.55 28.54
N LYS A 134 4.81 21.23 28.62
CA LYS A 134 5.13 20.45 29.82
C LYS A 134 5.80 19.14 29.39
N SER A 135 6.95 18.82 29.98
CA SER A 135 7.65 17.54 29.70
C SER A 135 6.95 16.37 30.39
N GLY A 136 6.98 15.22 29.76
CA GLY A 136 6.43 14.00 30.32
C GLY A 136 6.09 12.96 29.25
N LYS A 137 5.53 11.86 29.69
CA LYS A 137 5.04 10.78 28.83
C LYS A 137 3.54 10.59 29.03
N THR A 138 2.83 10.26 27.96
CA THR A 138 1.40 9.91 27.98
C THR A 138 1.11 8.94 26.85
N TYR A 139 -0.03 8.30 26.91
CA TYR A 139 -0.57 7.50 25.83
C TYR A 139 -1.70 8.26 25.11
N VAL A 140 -1.81 8.00 23.82
CA VAL A 140 -2.93 8.39 22.99
C VAL A 140 -3.62 7.12 22.52
N ASP A 141 -4.86 6.93 22.95
CA ASP A 141 -5.67 5.77 22.60
C ASP A 141 -6.43 6.04 21.31
N ILE A 142 -6.30 5.13 20.35
CA ILE A 142 -7.02 5.12 19.08
C ILE A 142 -8.08 4.04 19.18
N ASN A 143 -9.35 4.43 19.30
CA ASN A 143 -10.45 3.52 19.50
C ASN A 143 -11.25 3.37 18.20
N LEU A 144 -11.46 2.13 17.77
CA LEU A 144 -12.23 1.78 16.59
C LEU A 144 -13.72 1.60 16.93
N LYS A 145 -14.56 1.61 15.90
CA LYS A 145 -16.00 1.33 16.05
C LYS A 145 -16.23 -0.08 16.58
N SER A 146 -15.42 -1.05 16.17
CA SER A 146 -15.48 -2.44 16.63
C SER A 146 -15.22 -2.64 18.13
N GLY A 147 -14.58 -1.69 18.80
CA GLY A 147 -14.10 -1.83 20.16
C GLY A 147 -12.59 -1.99 20.27
N VAL A 148 -11.91 -2.42 19.20
CA VAL A 148 -10.45 -2.50 19.17
C VAL A 148 -9.83 -1.16 19.54
N SER A 149 -8.86 -1.18 20.45
CA SER A 149 -8.15 0.01 20.92
C SER A 149 -6.64 -0.20 20.84
N VAL A 150 -5.93 0.79 20.32
CA VAL A 150 -4.46 0.80 20.24
C VAL A 150 -3.92 2.04 20.90
N ALA A 151 -2.92 1.89 21.77
CA ALA A 151 -2.28 2.98 22.48
C ALA A 151 -0.91 3.31 21.90
N VAL A 152 -0.69 4.59 21.55
CA VAL A 152 0.61 5.12 21.11
C VAL A 152 1.23 5.96 22.22
N MET A 153 2.48 5.66 22.59
CA MET A 153 3.19 6.41 23.62
C MET A 153 3.75 7.72 23.03
N ILE A 154 3.40 8.83 23.66
CA ILE A 154 3.90 10.15 23.29
C ILE A 154 4.79 10.69 24.40
N THR A 155 6.05 10.98 24.08
CA THR A 155 6.96 11.71 24.93
C THR A 155 6.96 13.19 24.52
N VAL A 156 6.79 14.08 25.49
CA VAL A 156 6.88 15.55 25.27
C VAL A 156 8.13 16.08 25.93
N GLN A 157 8.93 16.88 25.19
CA GLN A 157 10.18 17.47 25.66
C GLN A 157 10.32 18.94 25.25
N LYS A 158 11.11 19.73 26.01
CA LYS A 158 11.39 21.15 25.72
C LYS A 158 12.25 21.34 24.48
N GLY A 159 13.28 20.51 24.32
CA GLY A 159 14.28 20.62 23.26
C GLY A 159 13.82 20.09 21.91
N LYS A 160 14.60 20.34 20.87
CA LYS A 160 14.42 19.83 19.52
C LYS A 160 14.31 18.30 19.52
N VAL A 161 13.41 17.76 18.71
CA VAL A 161 13.31 16.32 18.45
C VAL A 161 14.29 15.96 17.35
N SER A 162 15.41 15.36 17.71
CA SER A 162 16.45 14.91 16.78
C SER A 162 16.23 13.47 16.34
N THR A 163 16.71 13.16 15.13
CA THR A 163 16.68 11.81 14.56
C THR A 163 17.56 10.86 15.36
N ARG A 164 17.01 9.73 15.77
CA ARG A 164 17.74 8.60 16.37
C ARG A 164 18.13 7.56 15.32
N TYR A 165 17.21 7.25 14.40
CA TYR A 165 17.41 6.28 13.32
C TYR A 165 16.81 6.80 12.00
N ILE A 166 17.39 6.32 10.88
CA ILE A 166 16.85 6.52 9.54
C ILE A 166 16.51 5.13 9.01
N THR A 167 15.23 4.87 8.74
CA THR A 167 14.68 3.57 8.33
C THR A 167 14.03 3.65 6.95
N ASN A 168 13.42 2.56 6.50
CA ASN A 168 12.73 2.42 5.21
C ASN A 168 13.63 2.71 3.98
N LEU A 169 14.89 2.34 4.09
CA LEU A 169 15.87 2.47 3.02
C LEU A 169 16.32 1.07 2.57
N LYS A 170 16.15 0.77 1.27
CA LYS A 170 16.56 -0.51 0.66
C LYS A 170 17.47 -0.26 -0.53
N SER A 171 18.59 -1.00 -0.58
CA SER A 171 19.42 -1.06 -1.78
C SER A 171 18.60 -1.61 -2.95
N THR A 172 18.79 -1.04 -4.14
CA THR A 172 17.94 -1.39 -5.27
C THR A 172 18.69 -1.32 -6.61
N ARG A 173 18.07 -1.85 -7.64
CA ARG A 173 18.54 -1.81 -9.03
C ARG A 173 17.63 -0.90 -9.84
N ILE A 174 18.23 -0.06 -10.69
CA ILE A 174 17.51 0.76 -11.65
C ILE A 174 18.18 0.64 -13.02
N TYR A 175 17.43 0.82 -14.09
CA TYR A 175 18.02 0.83 -15.44
C TYR A 175 18.55 2.22 -15.77
N LYS A 176 19.57 2.29 -16.65
CA LYS A 176 20.11 3.56 -17.16
C LYS A 176 18.99 4.45 -17.72
N GLY A 177 18.90 5.68 -17.22
CA GLY A 177 17.87 6.66 -17.56
C GLY A 177 16.58 6.55 -16.74
N LYS A 178 16.44 5.57 -15.83
CA LYS A 178 15.28 5.44 -14.94
C LYS A 178 15.59 6.05 -13.58
N THR A 179 14.52 6.26 -12.80
CA THR A 179 14.58 6.86 -11.47
C THR A 179 14.00 5.94 -10.41
N VAL A 180 14.42 6.12 -9.18
CA VAL A 180 13.80 5.61 -7.96
C VAL A 180 13.77 6.70 -6.92
N THR A 181 12.70 6.77 -6.13
CA THR A 181 12.62 7.73 -5.02
C THR A 181 12.89 7.02 -3.71
N LEU A 182 13.91 7.46 -3.00
CA LEU A 182 14.18 7.05 -1.62
C LEU A 182 13.18 7.74 -0.71
N LYS A 183 12.55 6.97 0.17
CA LYS A 183 11.55 7.47 1.13
C LYS A 183 12.01 7.13 2.54
N PRO A 184 13.05 7.80 3.06
CA PRO A 184 13.51 7.57 4.43
C PRO A 184 12.41 7.91 5.42
N VAL A 185 12.29 7.11 6.47
CA VAL A 185 11.46 7.40 7.63
C VAL A 185 12.41 7.70 8.78
N LEU A 186 12.21 8.84 9.44
CA LEU A 186 12.98 9.24 10.61
C LEU A 186 12.34 8.65 11.85
N ASP A 187 13.16 8.23 12.80
CA ASP A 187 12.71 7.85 14.12
C ASP A 187 13.34 8.79 15.15
N PRO A 188 12.53 9.51 15.95
CA PRO A 188 11.06 9.57 15.92
C PRO A 188 10.51 10.15 14.61
N ILE A 189 9.31 9.70 14.20
CA ILE A 189 8.65 10.17 12.97
C ILE A 189 8.36 11.68 12.95
N THR A 190 8.42 12.30 14.12
CA THR A 190 8.24 13.73 14.41
C THR A 190 9.55 14.49 14.46
N SER A 191 10.68 13.85 14.11
CA SER A 191 11.98 14.50 14.06
C SER A 191 11.96 15.79 13.25
N GLN A 192 12.64 16.82 13.75
CA GLN A 192 12.78 18.14 13.13
C GLN A 192 14.06 18.25 12.29
N ASP A 193 14.79 17.15 12.10
CA ASP A 193 16.01 17.16 11.30
C ASP A 193 15.68 17.14 9.80
N LYS A 194 16.36 17.99 9.05
CA LYS A 194 16.27 18.03 7.59
C LYS A 194 16.99 16.82 6.99
N VAL A 195 16.32 16.13 6.08
CA VAL A 195 16.94 15.04 5.31
C VAL A 195 17.74 15.63 4.16
N THR A 196 18.96 15.14 3.99
CA THR A 196 19.85 15.47 2.88
C THR A 196 20.40 14.20 2.23
N TYR A 197 20.77 14.31 0.96
CA TYR A 197 21.22 13.19 0.15
C TYR A 197 22.55 13.53 -0.54
N ASN A 198 23.44 12.56 -0.61
CA ASN A 198 24.68 12.65 -1.38
C ASN A 198 24.96 11.33 -2.10
N THR A 199 25.59 11.40 -3.25
CA THR A 199 26.01 10.22 -4.03
C THR A 199 27.53 10.08 -4.01
N SER A 200 28.00 8.84 -3.93
CA SER A 200 29.44 8.53 -4.03
C SER A 200 29.98 8.73 -5.44
N ASN A 201 29.12 8.71 -6.47
CA ASN A 201 29.53 8.88 -7.88
C ASN A 201 28.39 9.46 -8.72
N LYS A 202 28.48 10.75 -9.04
CA LYS A 202 27.51 11.50 -9.86
C LYS A 202 27.44 11.03 -11.31
N ASN A 203 28.49 10.40 -11.84
CA ASN A 203 28.51 9.85 -13.20
C ASN A 203 27.66 8.57 -13.30
N ILE A 204 27.60 7.78 -12.23
CA ILE A 204 26.79 6.55 -12.19
C ILE A 204 25.35 6.87 -11.80
N ALA A 205 25.14 7.59 -10.72
CA ALA A 205 23.81 7.99 -10.26
C ALA A 205 23.83 9.36 -9.60
N THR A 206 22.82 10.18 -9.88
CA THR A 206 22.58 11.46 -9.19
C THR A 206 21.39 11.31 -8.25
N VAL A 207 21.36 12.14 -7.21
CA VAL A 207 20.22 12.25 -6.29
C VAL A 207 19.89 13.73 -6.07
N ASN A 208 18.60 14.07 -6.03
CA ASN A 208 18.15 15.43 -5.72
C ASN A 208 17.69 15.56 -4.25
N SER A 209 17.34 16.80 -3.85
CA SER A 209 16.88 17.11 -2.49
C SER A 209 15.56 16.40 -2.09
N LYS A 210 14.78 15.90 -3.05
CA LYS A 210 13.57 15.11 -2.80
C LYS A 210 13.84 13.60 -2.70
N GLY A 211 15.12 13.18 -2.74
CA GLY A 211 15.50 11.76 -2.69
C GLY A 211 15.28 11.01 -4.00
N VAL A 212 15.03 11.70 -5.12
CA VAL A 212 14.90 11.06 -6.43
C VAL A 212 16.29 10.76 -6.96
N VAL A 213 16.59 9.47 -7.09
CA VAL A 213 17.85 8.95 -7.67
C VAL A 213 17.64 8.67 -9.14
N THR A 214 18.55 9.16 -9.99
CA THR A 214 18.55 8.93 -11.45
C THR A 214 19.80 8.15 -11.86
N GLY A 215 19.62 7.01 -12.53
CA GLY A 215 20.72 6.21 -13.08
C GLY A 215 21.28 6.85 -14.36
N LYS A 216 22.56 7.24 -14.37
CA LYS A 216 23.24 7.90 -15.49
C LYS A 216 24.07 6.92 -16.32
N GLN A 217 24.91 6.14 -15.65
CA GLN A 217 25.78 5.13 -16.31
C GLN A 217 25.67 3.80 -15.60
N VAL A 218 25.95 2.72 -16.31
CA VAL A 218 26.03 1.38 -15.73
C VAL A 218 27.11 1.32 -14.67
N GLY A 219 26.78 0.76 -13.52
CA GLY A 219 27.71 0.70 -12.40
C GLY A 219 26.97 0.71 -11.05
N THR A 220 27.74 0.91 -9.99
CA THR A 220 27.21 0.94 -8.63
C THR A 220 27.60 2.26 -7.95
N ALA A 221 26.61 2.94 -7.36
CA ALA A 221 26.81 4.13 -6.54
C ALA A 221 26.17 3.94 -5.16
N LYS A 222 26.81 4.48 -4.13
CA LYS A 222 26.24 4.56 -2.78
C LYS A 222 25.57 5.92 -2.59
N ILE A 223 24.33 5.91 -2.14
CA ILE A 223 23.62 7.13 -1.75
C ILE A 223 23.63 7.23 -0.23
N THR A 224 24.25 8.26 0.30
CA THR A 224 24.21 8.60 1.73
C THR A 224 23.01 9.48 2.00
N VAL A 225 22.16 9.05 2.92
CA VAL A 225 21.03 9.82 3.46
C VAL A 225 21.40 10.27 4.85
N LYS A 226 21.31 11.59 5.13
CA LYS A 226 21.67 12.19 6.43
C LYS A 226 20.49 12.97 6.99
N ALA A 227 20.26 12.82 8.29
CA ALA A 227 19.31 13.63 9.06
C ALA A 227 19.92 13.95 10.44
N GLY A 228 20.16 15.23 10.72
CA GLY A 228 20.93 15.65 11.89
C GLY A 228 22.32 15.00 11.91
N SER A 229 22.69 14.35 13.00
CA SER A 229 23.93 13.59 13.13
C SER A 229 23.88 12.19 12.54
N LYS A 230 22.69 11.67 12.21
CA LYS A 230 22.50 10.30 11.73
C LYS A 230 22.68 10.19 10.23
N LYS A 231 23.24 9.06 9.79
CA LYS A 231 23.43 8.73 8.38
C LYS A 231 23.06 7.28 8.12
N SER A 232 22.52 7.02 6.93
CA SER A 232 22.27 5.67 6.39
C SER A 232 22.75 5.64 4.95
N VAL A 233 23.19 4.48 4.48
CA VAL A 233 23.73 4.32 3.13
C VAL A 233 22.96 3.24 2.39
N VAL A 234 22.54 3.55 1.18
CA VAL A 234 21.92 2.56 0.27
C VAL A 234 22.76 2.40 -0.99
N THR A 235 22.80 1.19 -1.50
CA THR A 235 23.50 0.87 -2.74
C THR A 235 22.51 0.89 -3.91
N ILE A 236 22.82 1.68 -4.92
CA ILE A 236 22.08 1.74 -6.18
C ILE A 236 22.93 1.09 -7.28
N LYS A 237 22.44 -0.01 -7.84
CA LYS A 237 23.05 -0.66 -9.01
C LYS A 237 22.33 -0.21 -10.27
N VAL A 238 23.02 0.55 -11.12
CA VAL A 238 22.49 0.98 -12.43
C VAL A 238 22.78 -0.10 -13.46
N MET A 239 21.73 -0.67 -14.02
CA MET A 239 21.75 -1.72 -15.01
C MET A 239 21.70 -1.13 -16.43
N PRO A 240 22.23 -1.81 -17.46
CA PRO A 240 22.05 -1.41 -18.84
C PRO A 240 20.56 -1.41 -19.20
N LYS A 241 20.17 -0.62 -20.22
CA LYS A 241 18.82 -0.66 -20.77
C LYS A 241 18.47 -2.06 -21.27
N VAL A 242 17.24 -2.47 -21.07
CA VAL A 242 16.73 -3.73 -21.62
C VAL A 242 16.47 -3.54 -23.11
N LYS A 243 17.25 -4.22 -23.96
CA LYS A 243 17.12 -4.15 -25.42
C LYS A 243 16.11 -5.17 -25.93
N THR A 244 15.50 -4.88 -27.08
CA THR A 244 14.66 -5.83 -27.81
C THR A 244 15.55 -6.90 -28.43
N THR A 245 15.30 -8.15 -28.07
CA THR A 245 16.03 -9.33 -28.65
C THR A 245 15.26 -9.94 -29.82
N LYS A 246 13.91 -9.83 -29.82
CA LYS A 246 13.05 -10.38 -30.87
C LYS A 246 11.86 -9.45 -31.13
N LEU A 247 11.42 -9.36 -32.40
CA LEU A 247 10.19 -8.67 -32.81
C LEU A 247 9.34 -9.69 -33.56
N THR A 248 8.05 -9.75 -33.24
CA THR A 248 7.07 -10.70 -33.82
C THR A 248 5.73 -10.01 -34.08
N GLY A 249 4.74 -10.74 -34.63
CA GLY A 249 3.38 -10.21 -34.84
C GLY A 249 3.25 -9.28 -36.06
N VAL A 250 4.26 -9.27 -36.96
CA VAL A 250 4.23 -8.48 -38.20
C VAL A 250 4.01 -9.44 -39.38
N PRO A 251 2.87 -9.41 -40.08
CA PRO A 251 2.64 -10.23 -41.25
C PRO A 251 3.58 -9.81 -42.40
N LYS A 252 4.03 -10.76 -43.20
CA LYS A 252 4.88 -10.47 -44.38
C LYS A 252 4.13 -9.63 -45.43
N THR A 253 2.86 -9.95 -45.67
CA THR A 253 1.99 -9.27 -46.62
C THR A 253 0.58 -9.10 -46.05
N LYS A 254 -0.13 -8.05 -46.47
CA LYS A 254 -1.55 -7.83 -46.13
C LYS A 254 -2.23 -6.99 -47.22
N THR A 255 -3.42 -7.43 -47.63
CA THR A 255 -4.29 -6.64 -48.53
C THR A 255 -5.33 -5.90 -47.71
N VAL A 256 -5.63 -4.66 -48.13
CA VAL A 256 -6.64 -3.80 -47.52
C VAL A 256 -7.35 -2.97 -48.60
N ASN A 257 -8.67 -2.82 -48.52
CA ASN A 257 -9.41 -1.99 -49.43
C ASN A 257 -9.17 -0.50 -49.10
N ARG A 258 -9.28 0.36 -50.11
CA ARG A 258 -9.21 1.82 -49.94
C ARG A 258 -10.18 2.28 -48.85
N GLY A 259 -9.72 3.15 -47.94
CA GLY A 259 -10.47 3.69 -46.82
C GLY A 259 -10.56 2.77 -45.61
N LYS A 260 -10.32 1.44 -45.75
CA LYS A 260 -10.36 0.48 -44.65
C LYS A 260 -9.04 0.40 -43.89
N THR A 261 -9.09 -0.17 -42.68
CA THR A 261 -7.95 -0.29 -41.77
C THR A 261 -7.74 -1.73 -41.29
N PHE A 262 -6.50 -2.02 -40.90
CA PHE A 262 -6.15 -3.19 -40.07
C PHE A 262 -5.03 -2.81 -39.10
N THR A 263 -4.82 -3.62 -38.05
CA THR A 263 -3.79 -3.34 -37.06
C THR A 263 -2.68 -4.40 -37.11
N ILE A 264 -1.43 -3.93 -37.20
CA ILE A 264 -0.24 -4.78 -37.00
C ILE A 264 0.00 -4.83 -35.50
N LYS A 265 -0.17 -6.03 -34.91
CA LYS A 265 0.04 -6.30 -33.47
C LYS A 265 1.46 -6.77 -33.23
N ALA A 266 2.44 -5.87 -33.42
CA ALA A 266 3.83 -6.18 -33.19
C ALA A 266 4.16 -6.37 -31.71
N VAL A 267 4.93 -7.42 -31.37
CA VAL A 267 5.35 -7.73 -30.00
C VAL A 267 6.86 -7.75 -29.94
N ALA A 268 7.44 -6.92 -29.08
CA ALA A 268 8.85 -6.91 -28.75
C ALA A 268 9.12 -7.84 -27.55
N THR A 269 10.20 -8.62 -27.61
CA THR A 269 10.65 -9.50 -26.55
C THR A 269 12.04 -9.04 -26.09
N PRO A 270 12.34 -8.97 -24.79
CA PRO A 270 11.40 -9.21 -23.67
C PRO A 270 10.34 -8.10 -23.56
N ARG A 271 9.18 -8.41 -22.94
CA ARG A 271 8.06 -7.45 -22.81
C ARG A 271 8.41 -6.16 -22.04
N ASN A 272 9.38 -6.24 -21.14
CA ASN A 272 9.91 -5.10 -20.36
C ASN A 272 11.06 -4.37 -21.05
N THR A 273 11.21 -4.53 -22.39
CA THR A 273 12.21 -3.76 -23.15
C THR A 273 12.01 -2.25 -22.98
N ASP A 274 13.11 -1.51 -22.89
CA ASP A 274 13.09 -0.02 -22.87
C ASP A 274 12.95 0.58 -24.28
N GLU A 275 12.94 -0.25 -25.33
CA GLU A 275 12.88 0.17 -26.72
C GLU A 275 11.44 0.12 -27.24
N LYS A 276 10.94 1.28 -27.67
CA LYS A 276 9.56 1.40 -28.17
C LYS A 276 9.44 0.77 -29.56
N VAL A 277 8.30 0.12 -29.81
CA VAL A 277 7.91 -0.29 -31.16
C VAL A 277 7.47 0.94 -31.94
N THR A 278 8.02 1.13 -33.12
CA THR A 278 7.71 2.24 -34.04
C THR A 278 7.30 1.70 -35.40
N TYR A 279 6.47 2.46 -36.11
CA TYR A 279 5.90 2.09 -37.40
C TYR A 279 6.16 3.21 -38.41
N ARG A 280 6.55 2.84 -39.64
CA ARG A 280 6.78 3.79 -40.73
C ARG A 280 6.27 3.21 -42.04
N SER A 281 5.55 4.00 -42.80
CA SER A 281 5.16 3.68 -44.19
C SER A 281 6.21 4.19 -45.16
N SER A 282 6.53 3.39 -46.19
CA SER A 282 7.37 3.79 -47.31
C SER A 282 6.69 4.79 -48.22
N ASN A 283 5.34 4.77 -48.30
CA ASN A 283 4.56 5.70 -49.11
C ASN A 283 3.21 6.03 -48.43
N LYS A 284 3.12 7.19 -47.79
CA LYS A 284 1.92 7.62 -47.08
C LYS A 284 0.75 7.98 -48.02
N LYS A 285 1.01 8.23 -49.32
CA LYS A 285 -0.04 8.43 -50.33
C LYS A 285 -0.78 7.13 -50.67
N ILE A 286 -0.15 5.97 -50.45
CA ILE A 286 -0.74 4.63 -50.69
C ILE A 286 -1.32 4.07 -49.41
N ALA A 287 -0.51 4.03 -48.34
CA ALA A 287 -0.96 3.56 -47.04
C ALA A 287 -0.32 4.35 -45.89
N THR A 288 -1.08 4.70 -44.86
CA THR A 288 -0.58 5.33 -43.65
C THR A 288 -0.54 4.33 -42.51
N VAL A 289 0.27 4.61 -41.48
CA VAL A 289 0.30 3.84 -40.23
C VAL A 289 0.41 4.76 -39.04
N THR A 290 -0.33 4.45 -37.98
CA THR A 290 -0.26 5.19 -36.72
C THR A 290 0.82 4.61 -35.78
N SER A 291 1.16 5.33 -34.70
CA SER A 291 2.05 4.83 -33.66
C SER A 291 1.51 3.59 -32.90
N LYS A 292 0.22 3.32 -33.03
CA LYS A 292 -0.43 2.11 -32.48
C LYS A 292 -0.47 0.94 -33.45
N GLY A 293 0.15 1.08 -34.66
CA GLY A 293 0.20 0.04 -35.68
C GLY A 293 -1.07 -0.08 -36.53
N VAL A 294 -2.02 0.88 -36.45
CA VAL A 294 -3.20 0.91 -37.30
C VAL A 294 -2.80 1.40 -38.69
N VAL A 295 -2.94 0.55 -39.69
CA VAL A 295 -2.66 0.80 -41.09
C VAL A 295 -3.96 1.14 -41.81
N LYS A 296 -3.99 2.24 -42.61
CA LYS A 296 -5.14 2.66 -43.45
C LYS A 296 -4.73 2.69 -44.92
N GLY A 297 -5.48 2.03 -45.78
CA GLY A 297 -5.36 2.13 -47.24
C GLY A 297 -5.90 3.47 -47.75
N ILE A 298 -5.07 4.21 -48.47
CA ILE A 298 -5.39 5.56 -48.98
C ILE A 298 -5.68 5.53 -50.48
N LYS A 299 -4.79 4.94 -51.28
CA LYS A 299 -4.88 4.87 -52.77
C LYS A 299 -4.40 3.50 -53.24
N LYS A 300 -5.01 2.98 -54.30
CA LYS A 300 -4.60 1.74 -54.98
C LYS A 300 -3.09 1.73 -55.24
N GLY A 301 -2.40 0.62 -54.84
CA GLY A 301 -0.97 0.47 -55.00
C GLY A 301 -0.35 -0.33 -53.89
N THR A 302 0.96 -0.34 -53.79
CA THR A 302 1.73 -1.07 -52.80
C THR A 302 2.59 -0.14 -51.95
N ALA A 303 2.56 -0.33 -50.61
CA ALA A 303 3.44 0.37 -49.69
C ALA A 303 4.01 -0.66 -48.70
N THR A 304 5.24 -0.43 -48.20
CA THR A 304 5.86 -1.26 -47.17
C THR A 304 5.76 -0.56 -45.83
N ILE A 305 5.15 -1.23 -44.86
CA ILE A 305 5.17 -0.77 -43.47
C ILE A 305 6.37 -1.40 -42.77
N THR A 306 7.29 -0.56 -42.32
CA THR A 306 8.43 -0.96 -41.49
C THR A 306 8.02 -0.85 -40.02
N VAL A 307 8.26 -1.93 -39.26
CA VAL A 307 8.08 -2.00 -37.83
C VAL A 307 9.43 -2.23 -37.18
N GLN A 308 9.81 -1.38 -36.23
CA GLN A 308 11.13 -1.43 -35.61
C GLN A 308 11.03 -1.26 -34.08
N SER A 309 11.88 -2.01 -33.36
CA SER A 309 12.12 -1.83 -31.92
C SER A 309 13.60 -2.04 -31.66
N GLY A 310 14.30 -0.98 -31.28
CA GLY A 310 15.77 -0.98 -31.19
C GLY A 310 16.43 -1.36 -32.52
N SER A 311 17.30 -2.36 -32.48
CA SER A 311 17.94 -2.89 -33.68
C SER A 311 17.08 -3.89 -34.47
N LYS A 312 15.96 -4.36 -33.93
CA LYS A 312 15.08 -5.35 -34.58
C LYS A 312 14.10 -4.68 -35.50
N LYS A 313 14.01 -5.18 -36.74
CA LYS A 313 13.21 -4.61 -37.83
C LYS A 313 12.49 -5.72 -38.58
N LEU A 314 11.19 -5.52 -38.85
CA LEU A 314 10.37 -6.35 -39.72
C LEU A 314 9.57 -5.46 -40.68
N THR A 315 9.17 -6.02 -41.79
CA THR A 315 8.40 -5.31 -42.80
C THR A 315 7.13 -6.05 -43.15
N CYS A 316 6.08 -5.30 -43.48
CA CYS A 316 4.83 -5.79 -44.02
C CYS A 316 4.56 -5.12 -45.37
N LYS A 317 4.46 -5.88 -46.46
CA LYS A 317 4.03 -5.39 -47.78
C LYS A 317 2.52 -5.24 -47.77
N VAL A 318 2.04 -4.01 -47.87
CA VAL A 318 0.60 -3.68 -47.86
C VAL A 318 0.16 -3.38 -49.29
N MET A 319 -0.80 -4.16 -49.80
CA MET A 319 -1.44 -3.95 -51.09
C MET A 319 -2.81 -3.32 -50.86
N VAL A 320 -3.02 -2.13 -51.41
CA VAL A 320 -4.31 -1.41 -51.38
C VAL A 320 -5.05 -1.65 -52.68
N LYS A 321 -6.25 -2.19 -52.61
CA LYS A 321 -7.19 -2.44 -53.68
C LYS A 321 -8.20 -1.31 -53.80
#